data_f6470079d396a648fcf6b0a249c88809
#
_entry.id   f6470079d396a648fcf6b0a249c88809
#
_cell.length_a   1.000
_cell.length_b   1.000
_cell.length_c   1.000
_cell.angle_alpha   90.00
_cell.angle_beta   90.00
_cell.angle_gamma   90.00
#
_symmetry.space_group_name_H-M   'P 1'
#
loop_
_entity.id
_entity.type
_entity.pdbx_description
1 polymer ?
#
loop_
_entity_poly.entity_id
_entity_poly.type
_entity_poly.pdbx_seq_one_letter_code
_entity_poly.pdbx_strand_id
1 'polypeptide(L)'
;INTTEASVYRYFENKHRLLLYIIAWYWAWMEYLVVYHINNLDGAEKRIKKVIELLSGHIKDNIGGDELDKTALFNVVMWEVNKVYLTKEVGADNQLKFFKPYKDLCARIAGLFTDYNPKYTYSHSLASTLLEMAHLQHFFMQHLPALTDYGKGKKPNALRTFLEHLVFSALNDTKAR
;
A
#
# COMPACT_ATOMS: atom_id res chain seq x y z
N ILE A 1 -7.09 -21.23 -13.26
CA ILE A 1 -7.78 -21.07 -14.57
C ILE A 1 -6.72 -21.33 -15.64
N ASN A 2 -6.86 -22.43 -16.38
CA ASN A 2 -6.02 -22.70 -17.55
C ASN A 2 -6.45 -21.74 -18.70
N THR A 3 -6.03 -20.51 -18.63
CA THR A 3 -6.32 -19.49 -19.62
C THR A 3 -5.07 -19.21 -20.41
N THR A 4 -5.13 -19.24 -21.72
CA THR A 4 -3.99 -18.88 -22.58
C THR A 4 -3.79 -17.37 -22.58
N GLU A 5 -2.56 -16.90 -22.79
CA GLU A 5 -2.23 -15.46 -22.91
C GLU A 5 -3.17 -14.75 -23.91
N ALA A 6 -3.47 -15.39 -25.03
CA ALA A 6 -4.43 -14.88 -26.04
C ALA A 6 -5.84 -14.65 -25.49
N SER A 7 -6.27 -15.42 -24.49
CA SER A 7 -7.58 -15.22 -23.85
C SER A 7 -7.61 -13.98 -22.97
N VAL A 8 -6.51 -13.63 -22.33
CA VAL A 8 -6.39 -12.43 -21.50
C VAL A 8 -6.50 -11.15 -22.35
N TYR A 9 -5.85 -11.12 -23.52
CA TYR A 9 -5.89 -9.98 -24.45
C TYR A 9 -7.25 -9.77 -25.15
N ARG A 10 -8.21 -10.67 -24.97
CA ARG A 10 -9.61 -10.41 -25.40
C ARG A 10 -10.30 -9.39 -24.45
N TYR A 11 -9.85 -9.31 -23.22
CA TYR A 11 -10.46 -8.44 -22.20
C TYR A 11 -9.69 -7.14 -21.97
N PHE A 12 -8.40 -7.12 -22.32
CA PHE A 12 -7.53 -5.96 -22.11
C PHE A 12 -6.86 -5.56 -23.43
N GLU A 13 -6.96 -4.30 -23.78
CA GLU A 13 -6.39 -3.74 -25.04
C GLU A 13 -4.87 -3.98 -25.14
N ASN A 14 -4.17 -3.95 -24.01
CA ASN A 14 -2.73 -4.14 -23.92
C ASN A 14 -2.29 -4.49 -22.50
N LYS A 15 -0.99 -4.83 -22.35
CA LYS A 15 -0.39 -5.17 -21.05
C LYS A 15 -0.52 -4.04 -20.03
N HIS A 16 -0.43 -2.79 -20.42
CA HIS A 16 -0.55 -1.64 -19.51
C HIS A 16 -1.96 -1.59 -18.89
N ARG A 17 -3.02 -1.79 -19.68
CA ARG A 17 -4.40 -1.84 -19.17
C ARG A 17 -4.63 -3.01 -18.20
N LEU A 18 -4.05 -4.16 -18.49
CA LEU A 18 -4.08 -5.30 -17.56
C LEU A 18 -3.40 -4.95 -16.23
N LEU A 19 -2.21 -4.35 -16.28
CA LEU A 19 -1.48 -3.96 -15.07
C LEU A 19 -2.24 -2.91 -14.26
N LEU A 20 -2.80 -1.89 -14.91
CA LEU A 20 -3.67 -0.89 -14.27
C LEU A 20 -4.81 -1.55 -13.51
N TYR A 21 -5.49 -2.52 -14.14
CA TYR A 21 -6.58 -3.26 -13.53
C TYR A 21 -6.13 -4.05 -12.29
N ILE A 22 -5.03 -4.79 -12.40
CA ILE A 22 -4.48 -5.59 -11.29
C ILE A 22 -4.07 -4.69 -10.11
N ILE A 23 -3.41 -3.57 -10.40
CA ILE A 23 -2.96 -2.62 -9.38
C ILE A 23 -4.14 -1.90 -8.73
N ALA A 24 -5.14 -1.48 -9.52
CA ALA A 24 -6.37 -0.89 -8.98
C ALA A 24 -7.11 -1.87 -8.06
N TRP A 25 -7.21 -3.14 -8.47
CA TRP A 25 -7.81 -4.19 -7.66
C TRP A 25 -7.04 -4.45 -6.37
N TYR A 26 -5.70 -4.49 -6.42
CA TYR A 26 -4.86 -4.63 -5.23
C TYR A 26 -5.11 -3.51 -4.22
N TRP A 27 -5.15 -2.26 -4.66
CA TRP A 27 -5.39 -1.13 -3.75
C TRP A 27 -6.81 -1.12 -3.18
N ALA A 28 -7.81 -1.53 -3.96
CA ALA A 28 -9.17 -1.70 -3.47
C ALA A 28 -9.25 -2.79 -2.38
N TRP A 29 -8.53 -3.90 -2.59
CA TRP A 29 -8.43 -4.96 -1.60
C TRP A 29 -7.70 -4.49 -0.33
N MET A 30 -6.60 -3.76 -0.45
CA MET A 30 -5.90 -3.16 0.69
C MET A 30 -6.78 -2.19 1.47
N GLU A 31 -7.56 -1.35 0.78
CA GLU A 31 -8.52 -0.45 1.43
C GLU A 31 -9.57 -1.25 2.21
N TYR A 32 -10.12 -2.29 1.61
CA TYR A 32 -11.07 -3.17 2.29
C TYR A 32 -10.47 -3.79 3.56
N LEU A 33 -9.25 -4.31 3.49
CA LEU A 33 -8.55 -4.88 4.65
C LEU A 33 -8.36 -3.83 5.76
N VAL A 34 -7.91 -2.64 5.39
CA VAL A 34 -7.74 -1.55 6.36
C VAL A 34 -9.07 -1.27 7.05
N VAL A 35 -10.15 -1.06 6.30
CA VAL A 35 -11.48 -0.79 6.86
C VAL A 35 -11.92 -1.91 7.79
N TYR A 36 -11.81 -3.16 7.34
CA TYR A 36 -12.21 -4.32 8.12
C TYR A 36 -11.51 -4.40 9.48
N HIS A 37 -10.18 -4.19 9.48
CA HIS A 37 -9.38 -4.34 10.68
C HIS A 37 -9.41 -3.13 11.64
N ILE A 38 -9.70 -1.92 11.13
CA ILE A 38 -9.72 -0.71 11.99
C ILE A 38 -11.11 -0.36 12.51
N ASN A 39 -12.17 -0.92 11.92
CA ASN A 39 -13.55 -0.50 12.21
C ASN A 39 -13.95 -0.64 13.68
N ASN A 40 -13.45 -1.69 14.34
CA ASN A 40 -13.75 -1.99 15.75
C ASN A 40 -12.64 -1.52 16.72
N LEU A 41 -11.72 -0.67 16.27
CA LEU A 41 -10.65 -0.14 17.12
C LEU A 41 -10.99 1.29 17.57
N ASP A 42 -10.88 1.52 18.87
CA ASP A 42 -11.06 2.84 19.45
C ASP A 42 -9.75 3.63 19.45
N GLY A 43 -9.84 4.90 19.01
CA GLY A 43 -8.74 5.85 19.01
C GLY A 43 -7.84 5.77 17.78
N ALA A 44 -7.43 6.95 17.29
CA ALA A 44 -6.65 7.11 16.07
C ALA A 44 -5.29 6.39 16.15
N GLU A 45 -4.63 6.42 17.30
CA GLU A 45 -3.32 5.78 17.48
C GLU A 45 -3.38 4.26 17.21
N LYS A 46 -4.37 3.57 17.78
CA LYS A 46 -4.52 2.12 17.58
C LYS A 46 -4.83 1.79 16.11
N ARG A 47 -5.67 2.60 15.47
CA ARG A 47 -5.99 2.45 14.04
C ARG A 47 -4.77 2.65 13.17
N ILE A 48 -3.95 3.68 13.42
CA ILE A 48 -2.70 3.93 12.70
C ILE A 48 -1.73 2.75 12.87
N LYS A 49 -1.51 2.28 14.10
CA LYS A 49 -0.66 1.11 14.36
C LYS A 49 -1.14 -0.14 13.62
N LYS A 50 -2.46 -0.32 13.52
CA LYS A 50 -3.03 -1.46 12.77
C LYS A 50 -2.81 -1.32 11.26
N VAL A 51 -2.97 -0.13 10.70
CA VAL A 51 -2.62 0.13 9.30
C VAL A 51 -1.15 -0.20 9.04
N ILE A 52 -0.24 0.29 9.88
CA ILE A 52 1.19 0.02 9.74
C ILE A 52 1.49 -1.49 9.84
N GLU A 53 0.83 -2.20 10.74
CA GLU A 53 0.94 -3.66 10.85
C GLU A 53 0.54 -4.36 9.54
N LEU A 54 -0.60 -3.97 8.95
CA LEU A 54 -1.07 -4.53 7.68
C LEU A 54 -0.09 -4.25 6.52
N LEU A 55 0.47 -3.04 6.47
CA LEU A 55 1.41 -2.65 5.42
C LEU A 55 2.81 -3.27 5.60
N SER A 56 3.21 -3.61 6.83
CA SER A 56 4.54 -4.14 7.14
C SER A 56 4.62 -5.67 7.15
N GLY A 57 3.52 -6.37 7.01
CA GLY A 57 3.44 -7.83 7.07
C GLY A 57 2.90 -8.45 5.79
N HIS A 58 3.20 -9.74 5.60
CA HIS A 58 2.41 -10.56 4.70
C HIS A 58 1.05 -10.80 5.35
N ILE A 59 0.00 -10.32 4.72
CA ILE A 59 -1.36 -10.48 5.24
C ILE A 59 -1.72 -11.96 5.16
N LYS A 60 -1.62 -12.64 6.30
CA LYS A 60 -2.06 -14.02 6.50
C LYS A 60 -3.52 -14.01 6.93
N ASP A 61 -4.40 -13.58 6.09
CA ASP A 61 -5.83 -13.70 6.35
C ASP A 61 -6.51 -14.52 5.25
N ASN A 62 -7.65 -15.12 5.59
CA ASN A 62 -8.48 -15.87 4.65
C ASN A 62 -9.49 -14.96 3.93
N ILE A 63 -9.34 -13.64 4.04
CA ILE A 63 -10.20 -12.68 3.36
C ILE A 63 -9.87 -12.71 1.87
N GLY A 64 -10.86 -13.04 1.04
CA GLY A 64 -10.69 -13.18 -0.41
C GLY A 64 -10.63 -14.62 -0.92
N GLY A 65 -10.73 -15.62 -0.02
CA GLY A 65 -10.76 -17.04 -0.35
C GLY A 65 -9.38 -17.63 -0.73
N ASP A 66 -9.34 -18.95 -0.86
CA ASP A 66 -8.14 -19.71 -1.20
C ASP A 66 -7.78 -19.66 -2.71
N GLU A 67 -8.68 -19.13 -3.55
CA GLU A 67 -8.51 -19.09 -4.99
C GLU A 67 -7.51 -18.02 -5.46
N LEU A 68 -7.19 -17.04 -4.61
CA LEU A 68 -6.29 -15.96 -4.95
C LEU A 68 -4.91 -16.17 -4.32
N ASP A 69 -3.89 -16.30 -5.16
CA ASP A 69 -2.50 -16.24 -4.71
C ASP A 69 -2.11 -14.79 -4.35
N LYS A 70 -2.32 -14.44 -3.09
CA LYS A 70 -2.02 -13.11 -2.53
C LYS A 70 -0.54 -12.77 -2.61
N THR A 71 0.34 -13.77 -2.54
CA THR A 71 1.78 -13.59 -2.66
C THR A 71 2.16 -13.25 -4.09
N ALA A 72 1.61 -13.96 -5.07
CA ALA A 72 1.82 -13.65 -6.48
C ALA A 72 1.30 -12.25 -6.83
N LEU A 73 0.10 -11.89 -6.34
CA LEU A 73 -0.45 -10.55 -6.54
C LEU A 73 0.46 -9.46 -5.94
N PHE A 74 0.88 -9.63 -4.68
CA PHE A 74 1.79 -8.70 -4.02
C PHE A 74 3.09 -8.54 -4.83
N ASN A 75 3.68 -9.64 -5.29
CA ASN A 75 4.89 -9.61 -6.10
C ASN A 75 4.68 -8.85 -7.41
N VAL A 76 3.58 -9.09 -8.13
CA VAL A 76 3.26 -8.34 -9.36
C VAL A 76 3.19 -6.84 -9.08
N VAL A 77 2.48 -6.44 -8.04
CA VAL A 77 2.37 -5.01 -7.66
C VAL A 77 3.74 -4.44 -7.32
N MET A 78 4.53 -5.13 -6.51
CA MET A 78 5.87 -4.70 -6.12
C MET A 78 6.79 -4.42 -7.32
N TRP A 79 6.69 -5.22 -8.38
CA TRP A 79 7.59 -5.12 -9.53
C TRP A 79 7.07 -4.16 -10.61
N GLU A 80 5.75 -3.98 -10.70
CA GLU A 80 5.14 -3.33 -11.85
C GLU A 80 4.50 -1.96 -11.50
N VAL A 81 4.29 -1.65 -10.21
CA VAL A 81 3.56 -0.44 -9.81
C VAL A 81 4.20 0.85 -10.34
N ASN A 82 5.51 0.96 -10.30
CA ASN A 82 6.24 2.12 -10.82
C ASN A 82 6.08 2.29 -12.35
N LYS A 83 5.92 1.20 -13.09
CA LYS A 83 5.69 1.23 -14.54
C LYS A 83 4.30 1.77 -14.90
N VAL A 84 3.39 1.78 -13.95
CA VAL A 84 2.04 2.30 -14.12
C VAL A 84 1.94 3.77 -13.72
N TYR A 85 2.65 4.18 -12.67
CA TYR A 85 2.61 5.56 -12.17
C TYR A 85 3.55 6.50 -12.93
N LEU A 86 4.75 6.03 -13.25
CA LEU A 86 5.79 6.86 -13.85
C LEU A 86 5.76 6.80 -15.38
N THR A 87 4.57 7.00 -15.96
CA THR A 87 4.35 6.99 -17.41
C THR A 87 3.82 8.32 -17.91
N LYS A 88 3.96 8.57 -19.22
CA LYS A 88 3.35 9.73 -19.86
C LYS A 88 1.82 9.66 -19.90
N GLU A 89 1.26 8.47 -19.76
CA GLU A 89 -0.17 8.17 -19.81
C GLU A 89 -0.89 8.37 -18.48
N VAL A 90 -0.15 8.60 -17.38
CA VAL A 90 -0.71 8.71 -16.03
C VAL A 90 -1.86 9.72 -15.92
N GLY A 91 -1.82 10.82 -16.64
CA GLY A 91 -2.89 11.82 -16.65
C GLY A 91 -4.19 11.28 -17.24
N ALA A 92 -4.12 10.57 -18.38
CA ALA A 92 -5.26 9.94 -19.03
C ALA A 92 -5.82 8.80 -18.15
N ASP A 93 -4.96 7.95 -17.60
CA ASP A 93 -5.35 6.86 -16.73
C ASP A 93 -6.01 7.37 -15.45
N ASN A 94 -5.55 8.51 -14.92
CA ASN A 94 -6.17 9.17 -13.80
C ASN A 94 -7.59 9.71 -14.13
N GLN A 95 -7.81 10.25 -15.31
CA GLN A 95 -9.14 10.67 -15.77
C GLN A 95 -10.10 9.48 -15.86
N LEU A 96 -9.62 8.31 -16.26
CA LEU A 96 -10.36 7.05 -16.27
C LEU A 96 -10.54 6.41 -14.89
N LYS A 97 -10.11 7.09 -13.83
CA LYS A 97 -10.27 6.68 -12.41
C LYS A 97 -9.53 5.40 -12.01
N PHE A 98 -8.54 4.93 -12.79
CA PHE A 98 -7.77 3.75 -12.41
C PHE A 98 -7.03 3.90 -11.08
N PHE A 99 -6.64 5.12 -10.71
CA PHE A 99 -5.99 5.40 -9.43
C PHE A 99 -6.95 5.73 -8.28
N LYS A 100 -8.27 5.61 -8.50
CA LYS A 100 -9.25 5.92 -7.45
C LYS A 100 -9.05 5.08 -6.19
N PRO A 101 -8.90 3.73 -6.24
CA PRO A 101 -8.71 2.93 -5.03
C PRO A 101 -7.47 3.32 -4.22
N TYR A 102 -6.35 3.62 -4.90
CA TYR A 102 -5.14 4.09 -4.24
C TYR A 102 -5.35 5.43 -3.54
N LYS A 103 -6.04 6.36 -4.19
CA LYS A 103 -6.37 7.68 -3.62
C LYS A 103 -7.32 7.55 -2.43
N ASP A 104 -8.31 6.66 -2.52
CA ASP A 104 -9.27 6.43 -1.44
C ASP A 104 -8.55 5.85 -0.20
N LEU A 105 -7.67 4.88 -0.38
CA LEU A 105 -6.83 4.34 0.70
C LEU A 105 -5.93 5.43 1.31
N CYS A 106 -5.25 6.22 0.47
CA CYS A 106 -4.40 7.32 0.92
C CYS A 106 -5.20 8.36 1.72
N ALA A 107 -6.38 8.76 1.23
CA ALA A 107 -7.26 9.71 1.92
C ALA A 107 -7.75 9.16 3.27
N ARG A 108 -8.07 7.88 3.34
CA ARG A 108 -8.46 7.21 4.58
C ARG A 108 -7.35 7.24 5.62
N ILE A 109 -6.13 6.89 5.24
CA ILE A 109 -4.96 6.92 6.13
C ILE A 109 -4.67 8.38 6.56
N ALA A 110 -4.74 9.33 5.64
CA ALA A 110 -4.59 10.75 5.95
C ALA A 110 -5.65 11.25 6.96
N GLY A 111 -6.89 10.76 6.85
CA GLY A 111 -7.95 11.02 7.83
C GLY A 111 -7.57 10.55 9.23
N LEU A 112 -6.99 9.35 9.38
CA LEU A 112 -6.51 8.85 10.68
C LEU A 112 -5.39 9.72 11.26
N PHE A 113 -4.51 10.26 10.41
CA PHE A 113 -3.46 11.18 10.86
C PHE A 113 -4.04 12.51 11.35
N THR A 114 -5.04 13.02 10.63
CA THR A 114 -5.78 14.24 11.05
C THR A 114 -6.57 14.02 12.34
N ASP A 115 -7.18 12.85 12.52
CA ASP A 115 -7.85 12.48 13.76
C ASP A 115 -6.88 12.38 14.95
N TYR A 116 -5.63 11.92 14.69
CA TYR A 116 -4.58 11.84 15.71
C TYR A 116 -4.00 13.22 16.06
N ASN A 117 -3.65 14.01 15.04
CA ASN A 117 -3.14 15.38 15.22
C ASN A 117 -3.78 16.34 14.21
N PRO A 118 -4.86 17.04 14.56
CA PRO A 118 -5.54 17.99 13.67
C PRO A 118 -4.68 19.18 13.22
N LYS A 119 -3.55 19.42 13.87
CA LYS A 119 -2.62 20.51 13.51
C LYS A 119 -1.57 20.08 12.50
N TYR A 120 -1.46 18.78 12.19
CA TYR A 120 -0.49 18.28 11.23
C TYR A 120 -0.93 18.58 9.79
N THR A 121 -0.14 19.36 9.05
CA THR A 121 -0.54 19.91 7.75
C THR A 121 -0.28 18.98 6.56
N TYR A 122 0.54 17.95 6.72
CA TYR A 122 1.01 17.10 5.60
C TYR A 122 0.41 15.69 5.64
N SER A 123 -0.82 15.52 6.13
CA SER A 123 -1.45 14.21 6.33
C SER A 123 -1.50 13.36 5.04
N HIS A 124 -1.86 13.94 3.89
CA HIS A 124 -1.86 13.23 2.61
C HIS A 124 -0.46 12.85 2.13
N SER A 125 0.52 13.76 2.26
CA SER A 125 1.90 13.46 1.88
C SER A 125 2.51 12.37 2.75
N LEU A 126 2.25 12.39 4.06
CA LEU A 126 2.71 11.34 4.96
C LEU A 126 2.04 10.00 4.65
N ALA A 127 0.75 9.99 4.31
CA ALA A 127 0.02 8.77 3.96
C ALA A 127 0.56 8.12 2.68
N SER A 128 0.77 8.89 1.61
CA SER A 128 1.37 8.38 0.38
C SER A 128 2.81 7.92 0.61
N THR A 129 3.60 8.66 1.39
CA THR A 129 4.97 8.26 1.77
C THR A 129 4.96 6.93 2.54
N LEU A 130 4.04 6.75 3.49
CA LEU A 130 3.92 5.49 4.23
C LEU A 130 3.61 4.31 3.31
N LEU A 131 2.66 4.47 2.38
CA LEU A 131 2.28 3.43 1.42
C LEU A 131 3.47 3.04 0.52
N GLU A 132 4.11 4.01 -0.11
CA GLU A 132 5.25 3.79 -1.01
C GLU A 132 6.47 3.23 -0.25
N MET A 133 6.77 3.77 0.93
CA MET A 133 7.90 3.32 1.74
C MET A 133 7.72 1.88 2.21
N ALA A 134 6.52 1.48 2.63
CA ALA A 134 6.24 0.11 3.02
C ALA A 134 6.55 -0.86 1.86
N HIS A 135 6.10 -0.54 0.64
CA HIS A 135 6.38 -1.35 -0.55
C HIS A 135 7.87 -1.40 -0.90
N LEU A 136 8.53 -0.24 -0.96
CA LEU A 136 9.96 -0.16 -1.29
C LEU A 136 10.82 -0.91 -0.28
N GLN A 137 10.52 -0.83 1.01
CA GLN A 137 11.26 -1.55 2.04
C GLN A 137 11.10 -3.07 1.91
N HIS A 138 9.92 -3.57 1.54
CA HIS A 138 9.74 -4.99 1.21
C HIS A 138 10.61 -5.41 0.02
N PHE A 139 10.67 -4.61 -1.03
CA PHE A 139 11.53 -4.86 -2.19
C PHE A 139 13.01 -4.87 -1.79
N PHE A 140 13.46 -3.89 -1.00
CA PHE A 140 14.85 -3.80 -0.53
C PHE A 140 15.24 -4.99 0.34
N MET A 141 14.36 -5.42 1.24
CA MET A 141 14.61 -6.60 2.07
C MET A 141 14.89 -7.86 1.24
N GLN A 142 14.28 -8.00 0.08
CA GLN A 142 14.39 -9.17 -0.77
C GLN A 142 15.54 -9.06 -1.78
N HIS A 143 15.74 -7.88 -2.38
CA HIS A 143 16.57 -7.72 -3.57
C HIS A 143 17.78 -6.81 -3.38
N LEU A 144 17.70 -5.84 -2.49
CA LEU A 144 18.74 -4.83 -2.23
C LEU A 144 18.99 -4.65 -0.73
N PRO A 145 19.44 -5.71 -0.02
CA PRO A 145 19.51 -5.70 1.45
C PRO A 145 20.46 -4.66 2.04
N ALA A 146 21.37 -4.08 1.23
CA ALA A 146 22.23 -2.98 1.66
C ALA A 146 21.50 -1.63 1.81
N LEU A 147 20.27 -1.52 1.29
CA LEU A 147 19.46 -0.31 1.37
C LEU A 147 18.43 -0.35 2.52
N THR A 148 18.52 -1.36 3.39
CA THR A 148 17.58 -1.51 4.50
C THR A 148 18.26 -2.13 5.71
N ASP A 149 17.73 -1.82 6.90
CA ASP A 149 18.17 -2.40 8.17
C ASP A 149 17.38 -3.67 8.55
N TYR A 150 16.56 -4.19 7.61
CA TYR A 150 15.65 -5.32 7.84
C TYR A 150 15.98 -6.47 6.87
N GLY A 151 15.39 -7.66 7.10
CA GLY A 151 15.56 -8.84 6.23
C GLY A 151 15.99 -10.09 6.97
N LYS A 152 16.52 -11.09 6.26
CA LYS A 152 16.89 -12.38 6.85
C LYS A 152 17.86 -12.21 8.02
N GLY A 153 17.55 -12.83 9.15
CA GLY A 153 18.37 -12.78 10.37
C GLY A 153 18.22 -11.50 11.21
N LYS A 154 17.36 -10.58 10.81
CA LYS A 154 17.05 -9.35 11.56
C LYS A 154 15.85 -9.55 12.48
N LYS A 155 15.62 -8.58 13.39
CA LYS A 155 14.52 -8.65 14.36
C LYS A 155 13.17 -8.79 13.65
N PRO A 156 12.31 -9.71 14.10
CA PRO A 156 10.92 -9.75 13.67
C PRO A 156 10.27 -8.37 13.88
N ASN A 157 9.42 -7.94 12.96
CA ASN A 157 8.71 -6.65 13.02
C ASN A 157 9.60 -5.38 12.92
N ALA A 158 10.87 -5.49 12.53
CA ALA A 158 11.73 -4.31 12.40
C ALA A 158 11.19 -3.26 11.43
N LEU A 159 10.62 -3.68 10.30
CA LEU A 159 9.96 -2.77 9.37
C LEU A 159 8.77 -2.06 10.01
N ARG A 160 7.91 -2.79 10.74
CA ARG A 160 6.80 -2.20 11.48
C ARG A 160 7.28 -1.14 12.46
N THR A 161 8.30 -1.46 13.26
CA THR A 161 8.88 -0.52 14.25
C THR A 161 9.41 0.74 13.58
N PHE A 162 10.09 0.60 12.44
CA PHE A 162 10.55 1.75 11.66
C PHE A 162 9.41 2.61 11.14
N LEU A 163 8.38 2.01 10.54
CA LEU A 163 7.23 2.74 10.01
C LEU A 163 6.45 3.44 11.13
N GLU A 164 6.29 2.80 12.29
CA GLU A 164 5.69 3.44 13.47
C GLU A 164 6.54 4.64 13.92
N HIS A 165 7.86 4.49 14.00
CA HIS A 165 8.76 5.60 14.35
C HIS A 165 8.65 6.75 13.34
N LEU A 166 8.69 6.45 12.04
CA LEU A 166 8.56 7.45 10.98
C LEU A 166 7.27 8.27 11.11
N VAL A 167 6.14 7.57 11.20
CA VAL A 167 4.81 8.19 11.24
C VAL A 167 4.61 9.00 12.52
N PHE A 168 4.88 8.40 13.69
CA PHE A 168 4.62 9.08 14.95
C PHE A 168 5.62 10.20 15.25
N SER A 169 6.87 10.11 14.76
CA SER A 169 7.80 11.23 14.85
C SER A 169 7.29 12.43 14.05
N ALA A 170 6.78 12.20 12.83
CA ALA A 170 6.20 13.27 12.03
C ALA A 170 4.93 13.85 12.67
N LEU A 171 4.03 12.98 13.13
CA LEU A 171 2.75 13.43 13.72
C LEU A 171 2.92 14.15 15.07
N ASN A 172 3.96 13.82 15.84
CA ASN A 172 4.25 14.44 17.13
C ASN A 172 5.18 15.67 17.03
N ASP A 173 5.72 15.98 15.83
CA ASP A 173 6.53 17.18 15.65
C ASP A 173 5.63 18.41 15.69
N THR A 174 5.73 19.13 16.81
CA THR A 174 4.99 20.40 17.04
C THR A 174 5.57 21.58 16.27
N LYS A 175 6.72 21.41 15.60
CA LYS A 175 7.40 22.47 14.83
C LYS A 175 6.98 22.48 13.35
N ALA A 176 6.29 21.46 12.87
CA ALA A 176 5.74 21.44 11.51
C ALA A 176 4.48 22.35 11.43
N ARG A 177 4.70 23.64 11.55
CA ARG A 177 3.70 24.71 11.32
C ARG A 177 3.88 25.32 9.95
#